data_c4866a6c596a42377b48f7fc9e0820c2
#
_entry.id   c4866a6c596a42377b48f7fc9e0820c2
#
_cell.length_a   1.000
_cell.length_b   1.000
_cell.length_c   1.000
_cell.angle_alpha   90.00
_cell.angle_beta   90.00
_cell.angle_gamma   90.00
#
_symmetry.space_group_name_H-M   'P 1'
#
loop_
_entity.id
_entity.type
_entity.pdbx_description
1 polymer ?
#
loop_
_entity_poly.entity_id
_entity_poly.type
_entity_poly.pdbx_seq_one_letter_code
_entity_poly.pdbx_strand_id
1 'polypeptide(L)'
;MKYIETLHEGERLSGIYLCKYRQSAMTKNGKSYENVILQDKTGVIDAKIWDPNSQGIEDFDMLDYIDVVGDVTSFQGALQVSIKRVRKAREGEYIEEDYLPVSERNIDEMYEELLTYVHKIENPYLKQLTDSYFVKNEAFIKAFKGHSAAKSVHHGFVGGLLEHTLNVTKLCYYYVKQYPFLNKDLLLCAALFHDV
;
A
#
# COMPACT_ATOMS: atom_id res chain seq x y z
N MET A 1 -8.82 -0.68 16.53
CA MET A 1 -9.47 -0.50 15.22
C MET A 1 -10.45 -1.65 14.99
N LYS A 2 -11.62 -1.43 14.38
CA LYS A 2 -12.50 -2.50 13.88
C LYS A 2 -12.14 -2.74 12.41
N TYR A 3 -11.93 -4.00 12.04
CA TYR A 3 -11.66 -4.37 10.65
C TYR A 3 -12.94 -4.45 9.83
N ILE A 4 -12.85 -4.12 8.55
CA ILE A 4 -13.99 -4.03 7.63
C ILE A 4 -14.76 -5.35 7.55
N GLU A 5 -14.07 -6.50 7.53
CA GLU A 5 -14.70 -7.84 7.51
C GLU A 5 -15.57 -8.15 8.74
N THR A 6 -15.35 -7.42 9.85
CA THR A 6 -16.07 -7.65 11.12
C THR A 6 -17.24 -6.69 11.33
N LEU A 7 -17.53 -5.81 10.36
CA LEU A 7 -18.58 -4.80 10.48
C LEU A 7 -19.97 -5.39 10.22
N HIS A 8 -20.92 -4.91 11.02
CA HIS A 8 -22.34 -5.28 10.88
C HIS A 8 -23.21 -4.02 10.78
N GLU A 9 -24.35 -4.17 10.16
CA GLU A 9 -25.35 -3.09 10.04
C GLU A 9 -25.80 -2.62 11.44
N GLY A 10 -25.94 -1.29 11.59
CA GLY A 10 -26.36 -0.65 12.83
C GLY A 10 -25.22 -0.37 13.80
N GLU A 11 -24.01 -0.77 13.50
CA GLU A 11 -22.84 -0.48 14.35
C GLU A 11 -22.29 0.92 14.11
N ARG A 12 -21.70 1.48 15.16
CA ARG A 12 -20.90 2.70 15.05
C ARG A 12 -19.46 2.34 14.69
N LEU A 13 -18.97 2.97 13.63
CA LEU A 13 -17.58 2.90 13.21
C LEU A 13 -16.79 4.06 13.82
N SER A 14 -15.61 3.76 14.37
CA SER A 14 -14.61 4.75 14.79
C SER A 14 -13.22 4.16 14.63
N GLY A 15 -12.39 4.79 13.82
CA GLY A 15 -11.02 4.33 13.57
C GLY A 15 -10.41 4.95 12.33
N ILE A 16 -9.13 4.63 12.12
CA ILE A 16 -8.40 5.10 10.95
C ILE A 16 -8.55 4.08 9.83
N TYR A 17 -8.74 4.56 8.61
CA TYR A 17 -8.86 3.78 7.37
C TYR A 17 -8.11 4.48 6.24
N LEU A 18 -7.65 3.73 5.24
CA LEU A 18 -7.10 4.30 4.01
C LEU A 18 -8.25 4.77 3.12
N CYS A 19 -8.22 6.03 2.70
CA CYS A 19 -9.12 6.55 1.68
C CYS A 19 -8.68 6.05 0.29
N LYS A 20 -9.16 4.90 -0.16
CA LYS A 20 -8.78 4.34 -1.46
C LYS A 20 -9.29 5.16 -2.63
N TYR A 21 -10.47 5.77 -2.47
CA TYR A 21 -11.14 6.54 -3.51
C TYR A 21 -11.99 7.64 -2.88
N ARG A 22 -12.03 8.81 -3.52
CA ARG A 22 -12.89 9.94 -3.16
C ARG A 22 -13.42 10.62 -4.42
N GLN A 23 -14.70 10.87 -4.48
CA GLN A 23 -15.34 11.59 -5.58
C GLN A 23 -16.55 12.37 -5.09
N SER A 24 -16.59 13.66 -5.43
CA SER A 24 -17.78 14.50 -5.23
C SER A 24 -18.87 14.13 -6.23
N ALA A 25 -20.11 14.08 -5.76
CA ALA A 25 -21.29 13.80 -6.56
C ALA A 25 -22.47 14.66 -6.11
N MET A 26 -23.53 14.68 -6.91
CA MET A 26 -24.77 15.39 -6.57
C MET A 26 -25.94 14.42 -6.46
N THR A 27 -26.77 14.61 -5.45
CA THR A 27 -28.06 13.92 -5.35
C THR A 27 -29.04 14.46 -6.41
N LYS A 28 -30.12 13.72 -6.68
CA LYS A 28 -31.18 14.16 -7.57
C LYS A 28 -31.82 15.54 -7.18
N ASN A 29 -31.67 15.90 -5.92
CA ASN A 29 -32.18 17.18 -5.37
C ASN A 29 -31.12 18.29 -5.36
N GLY A 30 -29.97 18.11 -6.05
CA GLY A 30 -28.93 19.12 -6.17
C GLY A 30 -28.04 19.29 -4.92
N LYS A 31 -28.15 18.42 -3.90
CA LYS A 31 -27.22 18.44 -2.76
C LYS A 31 -25.93 17.70 -3.11
N SER A 32 -24.80 18.33 -2.82
CA SER A 32 -23.50 17.68 -2.95
C SER A 32 -23.29 16.64 -1.84
N TYR A 33 -22.67 15.55 -2.20
CA TYR A 33 -22.19 14.53 -1.26
C TYR A 33 -20.89 13.95 -1.80
N GLU A 34 -20.16 13.22 -0.97
CA GLU A 34 -18.93 12.54 -1.41
C GLU A 34 -19.10 11.03 -1.32
N ASN A 35 -18.65 10.37 -2.37
CA ASN A 35 -18.42 8.96 -2.39
C ASN A 35 -16.98 8.72 -1.93
N VAL A 36 -16.81 7.83 -0.96
CA VAL A 36 -15.51 7.43 -0.42
C VAL A 36 -15.46 5.91 -0.41
N ILE A 37 -14.32 5.33 -0.74
CA ILE A 37 -14.05 3.92 -0.48
C ILE A 37 -13.00 3.87 0.62
N LEU A 38 -13.36 3.28 1.75
CA LEU A 38 -12.47 3.00 2.86
C LEU A 38 -11.83 1.63 2.67
N GLN A 39 -10.56 1.51 3.02
CA GLN A 39 -9.81 0.26 2.94
C GLN A 39 -9.06 -0.01 4.24
N ASP A 40 -9.04 -1.28 4.63
CA ASP A 40 -8.06 -1.87 5.54
C ASP A 40 -7.51 -3.17 4.96
N LYS A 41 -6.66 -3.89 5.69
CA LYS A 41 -6.06 -5.15 5.22
C LYS A 41 -7.06 -6.29 4.98
N THR A 42 -8.29 -6.16 5.50
CA THR A 42 -9.33 -7.20 5.40
C THR A 42 -10.28 -6.95 4.23
N GLY A 43 -10.30 -5.73 3.68
CA GLY A 43 -11.16 -5.42 2.55
C GLY A 43 -11.41 -3.94 2.31
N VAL A 44 -12.48 -3.68 1.57
CA VAL A 44 -12.95 -2.34 1.24
C VAL A 44 -14.43 -2.21 1.58
N ILE A 45 -14.87 -0.99 1.91
CA ILE A 45 -16.26 -0.67 2.16
C ILE A 45 -16.62 0.69 1.56
N ASP A 46 -17.80 0.78 0.94
CA ASP A 46 -18.33 2.05 0.47
C ASP A 46 -18.68 2.96 1.65
N ALA A 47 -18.40 4.24 1.50
CA ALA A 47 -18.74 5.25 2.48
C ALA A 47 -19.32 6.51 1.81
N LYS A 48 -20.15 7.24 2.53
CA LYS A 48 -20.77 8.49 2.08
C LYS A 48 -20.59 9.60 3.11
N ILE A 49 -20.23 10.78 2.63
CA ILE A 49 -20.32 12.04 3.37
C ILE A 49 -21.47 12.82 2.79
N TRP A 50 -22.61 12.78 3.47
CA TRP A 50 -23.87 13.39 2.96
C TRP A 50 -23.90 14.91 3.03
N ASP A 51 -23.08 15.51 3.88
CA ASP A 51 -22.90 16.96 4.01
C ASP A 51 -21.40 17.28 4.14
N PRO A 52 -20.69 17.44 3.01
CA PRO A 52 -19.24 17.69 3.03
C PRO A 52 -18.83 19.00 3.71
N ASN A 53 -19.77 19.95 3.85
CA ASN A 53 -19.48 21.23 4.47
C ASN A 53 -19.86 21.29 5.97
N SER A 54 -20.31 20.17 6.54
CA SER A 54 -20.71 20.12 7.95
C SER A 54 -19.52 20.17 8.88
N GLN A 55 -19.76 20.68 10.09
CA GLN A 55 -18.77 20.73 11.14
C GLN A 55 -18.28 19.31 11.50
N GLY A 56 -16.95 19.09 11.46
CA GLY A 56 -16.33 17.79 11.73
C GLY A 56 -15.94 17.01 10.47
N ILE A 57 -16.21 17.54 9.29
CA ILE A 57 -15.64 17.06 8.03
C ILE A 57 -14.45 17.97 7.70
N GLU A 58 -13.24 17.46 7.90
CA GLU A 58 -12.00 18.12 7.51
C GLU A 58 -11.60 17.69 6.10
N ASP A 59 -10.71 18.46 5.47
CA ASP A 59 -10.22 18.14 4.13
C ASP A 59 -9.22 16.97 4.17
N PHE A 60 -9.28 16.13 3.16
CA PHE A 60 -8.38 15.00 2.95
C PHE A 60 -8.36 14.64 1.47
N ASP A 61 -7.36 13.91 1.04
CA ASP A 61 -7.20 13.47 -0.33
C ASP A 61 -7.36 11.95 -0.48
N MET A 62 -7.48 11.52 -1.71
CA MET A 62 -7.35 10.10 -2.05
C MET A 62 -5.96 9.61 -1.61
N LEU A 63 -5.90 8.42 -1.03
CA LEU A 63 -4.72 7.76 -0.47
C LEU A 63 -4.22 8.35 0.87
N ASP A 64 -4.96 9.28 1.47
CA ASP A 64 -4.72 9.65 2.85
C ASP A 64 -5.24 8.59 3.81
N TYR A 65 -4.56 8.45 4.95
CA TYR A 65 -5.10 7.76 6.12
C TYR A 65 -6.00 8.72 6.86
N ILE A 66 -7.25 8.34 7.05
CA ILE A 66 -8.29 9.21 7.61
C ILE A 66 -8.92 8.59 8.85
N ASP A 67 -9.03 9.38 9.92
CA ASP A 67 -9.74 9.00 11.14
C ASP A 67 -11.24 9.31 10.95
N VAL A 68 -12.03 8.26 10.89
CA VAL A 68 -13.44 8.29 10.52
C VAL A 68 -14.31 7.93 11.73
N VAL A 69 -15.39 8.71 11.91
CA VAL A 69 -16.51 8.34 12.78
C VAL A 69 -17.78 8.33 11.96
N GLY A 70 -18.51 7.24 11.97
CA GLY A 70 -19.74 7.08 11.21
C GLY A 70 -20.61 5.93 11.69
N ASP A 71 -21.68 5.69 10.98
CA ASP A 71 -22.62 4.60 11.24
C ASP A 71 -22.61 3.63 10.07
N VAL A 72 -22.55 2.33 10.36
CA VAL A 72 -22.64 1.26 9.35
C VAL A 72 -24.10 1.05 9.00
N THR A 73 -24.42 1.21 7.74
CA THR A 73 -25.79 1.08 7.19
C THR A 73 -25.80 0.04 6.08
N SER A 74 -26.96 -0.38 5.63
CA SER A 74 -27.11 -1.25 4.46
C SER A 74 -27.81 -0.49 3.34
N PHE A 75 -27.29 -0.62 2.12
CA PHE A 75 -27.92 -0.10 0.91
C PHE A 75 -27.89 -1.16 -0.20
N GLN A 76 -29.06 -1.53 -0.70
CA GLN A 76 -29.23 -2.58 -1.72
C GLN A 76 -28.56 -3.94 -1.36
N GLY A 77 -28.54 -4.27 -0.07
CA GLY A 77 -27.94 -5.52 0.41
C GLY A 77 -26.42 -5.47 0.65
N ALA A 78 -25.76 -4.34 0.40
CA ALA A 78 -24.35 -4.12 0.70
C ALA A 78 -24.17 -3.19 1.91
N LEU A 79 -23.17 -3.47 2.75
CA LEU A 79 -22.82 -2.56 3.85
C LEU A 79 -22.21 -1.27 3.30
N GLN A 80 -22.53 -0.17 3.95
CA GLN A 80 -22.03 1.16 3.63
C GLN A 80 -21.84 1.96 4.91
N VAL A 81 -20.84 2.84 4.96
CA VAL A 81 -20.58 3.72 6.10
C VAL A 81 -21.15 5.11 5.81
N SER A 82 -22.03 5.62 6.67
CA SER A 82 -22.41 7.02 6.69
C SER A 82 -21.46 7.81 7.59
N ILE A 83 -20.49 8.49 6.98
CA ILE A 83 -19.47 9.26 7.71
C ILE A 83 -20.10 10.52 8.32
N LYS A 84 -19.85 10.72 9.61
CA LYS A 84 -20.31 11.90 10.39
C LYS A 84 -19.16 12.84 10.72
N ARG A 85 -17.97 12.31 10.90
CA ARG A 85 -16.76 13.09 11.12
C ARG A 85 -15.61 12.39 10.43
N VAL A 86 -14.70 13.18 9.89
CA VAL A 86 -13.46 12.73 9.29
C VAL A 86 -12.39 13.79 9.43
N ARG A 87 -11.19 13.35 9.72
CA ARG A 87 -9.99 14.17 9.66
C ARG A 87 -8.84 13.35 9.07
N LYS A 88 -7.84 14.03 8.53
CA LYS A 88 -6.61 13.37 8.14
C LYS A 88 -5.88 12.84 9.38
N ALA A 89 -5.45 11.60 9.37
CA ALA A 89 -4.63 11.00 10.41
C ALA A 89 -3.21 11.57 10.34
N ARG A 90 -2.58 11.72 11.51
CA ARG A 90 -1.19 12.18 11.61
C ARG A 90 -0.23 11.01 11.52
N GLU A 91 0.97 11.28 11.07
CA GLU A 91 2.04 10.30 11.08
C GLU A 91 2.26 9.75 12.51
N GLY A 92 2.34 8.41 12.63
CA GLY A 92 2.44 7.73 13.91
C GLY A 92 1.09 7.35 14.57
N GLU A 93 -0.06 7.82 14.07
CA GLU A 93 -1.37 7.38 14.54
C GLU A 93 -1.83 6.05 13.90
N TYR A 94 -1.13 5.57 12.87
CA TYR A 94 -1.48 4.36 12.12
C TYR A 94 -0.23 3.55 11.76
N ILE A 95 -0.45 2.28 11.45
CA ILE A 95 0.57 1.35 10.95
C ILE A 95 0.12 0.93 9.55
N GLU A 96 0.90 1.21 8.52
CA GLU A 96 0.52 0.98 7.11
C GLU A 96 0.10 -0.47 6.81
N GLU A 97 0.72 -1.44 7.48
CA GLU A 97 0.44 -2.87 7.36
C GLU A 97 -1.01 -3.24 7.73
N ASP A 98 -1.72 -2.39 8.48
CA ASP A 98 -3.13 -2.61 8.84
C ASP A 98 -4.12 -2.17 7.75
N TYR A 99 -3.65 -1.49 6.71
CA TYR A 99 -4.51 -0.90 5.66
C TYR A 99 -4.24 -1.44 4.27
N LEU A 100 -3.10 -2.06 4.05
CA LEU A 100 -2.71 -2.62 2.77
C LEU A 100 -2.89 -4.14 2.79
N PRO A 101 -3.40 -4.74 1.73
CA PRO A 101 -3.35 -6.19 1.59
C PRO A 101 -1.89 -6.66 1.67
N VAL A 102 -1.66 -7.87 2.08
CA VAL A 102 -0.32 -8.49 2.08
C VAL A 102 -0.14 -9.23 0.76
N SER A 103 1.08 -9.31 0.24
CA SER A 103 1.40 -10.14 -0.91
C SER A 103 0.87 -11.57 -0.70
N GLU A 104 0.27 -12.17 -1.74
CA GLU A 104 -0.10 -13.59 -1.74
C GLU A 104 1.13 -14.51 -1.69
N ARG A 105 2.31 -13.98 -2.06
CA ARG A 105 3.58 -14.69 -2.03
C ARG A 105 4.23 -14.55 -0.66
N ASN A 106 4.90 -15.61 -0.21
CA ASN A 106 5.67 -15.59 1.03
C ASN A 106 6.82 -14.56 0.95
N ILE A 107 6.79 -13.56 1.84
CA ILE A 107 7.76 -12.46 1.86
C ILE A 107 9.19 -12.97 2.10
N ASP A 108 9.36 -13.93 3.00
CA ASP A 108 10.70 -14.46 3.30
C ASP A 108 11.26 -15.26 2.13
N GLU A 109 10.45 -16.08 1.46
CA GLU A 109 10.86 -16.81 0.26
C GLU A 109 11.22 -15.85 -0.89
N MET A 110 10.46 -14.79 -1.11
CA MET A 110 10.79 -13.76 -2.10
C MET A 110 12.12 -13.07 -1.78
N TYR A 111 12.38 -12.81 -0.52
CA TYR A 111 13.62 -12.18 -0.09
C TYR A 111 14.83 -13.10 -0.29
N GLU A 112 14.71 -14.36 0.08
CA GLU A 112 15.76 -15.37 -0.18
C GLU A 112 16.02 -15.51 -1.69
N GLU A 113 14.96 -15.52 -2.52
CA GLU A 113 15.13 -15.51 -3.98
C GLU A 113 15.89 -14.26 -4.45
N LEU A 114 15.56 -13.06 -3.92
CA LEU A 114 16.27 -11.82 -4.25
C LEU A 114 17.76 -11.91 -3.90
N LEU A 115 18.10 -12.44 -2.73
CA LEU A 115 19.48 -12.62 -2.29
C LEU A 115 20.28 -13.50 -3.25
N THR A 116 19.65 -14.46 -3.93
CA THR A 116 20.35 -15.25 -4.97
C THR A 116 20.88 -14.39 -6.12
N TYR A 117 20.20 -13.27 -6.45
CA TYR A 117 20.66 -12.31 -7.46
C TYR A 117 21.70 -11.35 -6.91
N VAL A 118 21.56 -10.89 -5.67
CA VAL A 118 22.58 -10.09 -4.97
C VAL A 118 23.93 -10.83 -4.98
N HIS A 119 23.92 -12.12 -4.68
CA HIS A 119 25.16 -12.94 -4.64
C HIS A 119 25.76 -13.22 -6.03
N LYS A 120 25.05 -12.93 -7.14
CA LYS A 120 25.60 -13.04 -8.50
C LYS A 120 26.42 -11.83 -8.94
N ILE A 121 26.43 -10.76 -8.14
CA ILE A 121 27.23 -9.55 -8.39
C ILE A 121 28.67 -9.85 -7.99
N GLU A 122 29.60 -9.72 -8.94
CA GLU A 122 31.03 -10.06 -8.77
C GLU A 122 31.91 -8.81 -8.66
N ASN A 123 31.50 -7.67 -9.24
CA ASN A 123 32.22 -6.42 -9.11
C ASN A 123 32.35 -6.01 -7.63
N PRO A 124 33.56 -5.85 -7.08
CA PRO A 124 33.76 -5.67 -5.64
C PRO A 124 33.08 -4.42 -5.06
N TYR A 125 32.99 -3.34 -5.82
CA TYR A 125 32.35 -2.09 -5.37
C TYR A 125 30.82 -2.22 -5.35
N LEU A 126 30.25 -2.77 -6.41
CA LEU A 126 28.81 -3.00 -6.49
C LEU A 126 28.36 -4.08 -5.49
N LYS A 127 29.18 -5.12 -5.30
CA LYS A 127 28.93 -6.13 -4.28
C LYS A 127 28.96 -5.53 -2.87
N GLN A 128 29.96 -4.71 -2.55
CA GLN A 128 30.03 -4.03 -1.26
C GLN A 128 28.80 -3.14 -1.03
N LEU A 129 28.35 -2.43 -2.06
CA LEU A 129 27.15 -1.60 -1.99
C LEU A 129 25.91 -2.45 -1.73
N THR A 130 25.64 -3.46 -2.53
CA THR A 130 24.45 -4.32 -2.39
C THR A 130 24.47 -5.09 -1.08
N ASP A 131 25.62 -5.65 -0.66
CA ASP A 131 25.73 -6.35 0.63
C ASP A 131 25.49 -5.40 1.81
N SER A 132 25.89 -4.13 1.71
CA SER A 132 25.68 -3.15 2.80
C SER A 132 24.20 -2.88 3.07
N TYR A 133 23.33 -2.92 2.06
CA TYR A 133 21.89 -2.70 2.19
C TYR A 133 21.13 -4.02 2.37
N PHE A 134 21.29 -4.95 1.45
CA PHE A 134 20.45 -6.16 1.38
C PHE A 134 20.96 -7.33 2.22
N VAL A 135 22.13 -7.25 2.85
CA VAL A 135 22.67 -8.34 3.68
C VAL A 135 22.97 -7.90 5.11
N LYS A 136 23.49 -6.68 5.29
CA LYS A 136 24.03 -6.24 6.59
C LYS A 136 23.14 -5.23 7.33
N ASN A 137 22.23 -4.55 6.66
CA ASN A 137 21.41 -3.52 7.27
C ASN A 137 20.03 -4.06 7.65
N GLU A 138 19.90 -4.57 8.87
CA GLU A 138 18.64 -5.17 9.36
C GLU A 138 17.47 -4.19 9.33
N ALA A 139 17.71 -2.89 9.63
CA ALA A 139 16.66 -1.87 9.62
C ALA A 139 16.14 -1.64 8.19
N PHE A 140 17.05 -1.55 7.21
CA PHE A 140 16.69 -1.45 5.80
C PHE A 140 15.94 -2.69 5.33
N ILE A 141 16.46 -3.89 5.63
CA ILE A 141 15.84 -5.17 5.24
C ILE A 141 14.41 -5.25 5.77
N LYS A 142 14.19 -4.91 7.02
CA LYS A 142 12.86 -4.90 7.63
C LYS A 142 11.92 -3.93 6.93
N ALA A 143 12.38 -2.70 6.68
CA ALA A 143 11.61 -1.69 5.96
C ALA A 143 11.31 -2.15 4.53
N PHE A 144 12.30 -2.60 3.77
CA PHE A 144 12.17 -3.06 2.39
C PHE A 144 11.19 -4.23 2.23
N LYS A 145 11.19 -5.20 3.16
CA LYS A 145 10.26 -6.32 3.18
C LYS A 145 8.82 -5.90 3.50
N GLY A 146 8.64 -4.84 4.28
CA GLY A 146 7.33 -4.35 4.71
C GLY A 146 6.72 -3.29 3.78
N HIS A 147 7.54 -2.56 3.00
CA HIS A 147 7.03 -1.48 2.16
C HIS A 147 6.22 -1.95 0.96
N SER A 148 5.22 -1.14 0.60
CA SER A 148 4.52 -1.23 -0.68
C SER A 148 5.28 -0.45 -1.75
N ALA A 149 5.30 -0.93 -3.00
CA ALA A 149 5.93 -0.20 -4.11
C ALA A 149 5.15 1.05 -4.54
N ALA A 150 3.84 1.11 -4.23
CA ALA A 150 3.00 2.27 -4.53
C ALA A 150 1.76 2.30 -3.64
N LYS A 151 1.24 3.50 -3.39
CA LYS A 151 -0.01 3.66 -2.60
C LYS A 151 -1.29 3.27 -3.38
N SER A 152 -1.25 3.08 -4.70
CA SER A 152 -2.51 3.04 -5.46
C SER A 152 -2.66 2.11 -6.66
N VAL A 153 -1.61 1.61 -7.35
CA VAL A 153 -1.86 0.96 -8.65
C VAL A 153 -1.30 -0.46 -8.75
N HIS A 154 0.00 -0.64 -8.83
CA HIS A 154 0.63 -1.95 -8.89
C HIS A 154 1.49 -2.15 -7.64
N HIS A 155 1.39 -3.34 -7.01
CA HIS A 155 2.14 -3.67 -5.80
C HIS A 155 1.84 -2.76 -4.58
N GLY A 156 0.64 -2.17 -4.50
CA GLY A 156 0.14 -1.40 -3.34
C GLY A 156 -0.26 -2.30 -2.16
N PHE A 157 0.62 -3.20 -1.74
CA PHE A 157 0.43 -4.16 -0.65
C PHE A 157 1.74 -4.36 0.12
N VAL A 158 1.65 -4.86 1.34
CA VAL A 158 2.83 -5.19 2.16
C VAL A 158 3.68 -6.23 1.43
N GLY A 159 4.97 -5.95 1.26
CA GLY A 159 5.89 -6.76 0.44
C GLY A 159 5.86 -6.42 -1.05
N GLY A 160 5.07 -5.43 -1.47
CA GLY A 160 4.95 -5.04 -2.87
C GLY A 160 6.24 -4.48 -3.46
N LEU A 161 7.00 -3.71 -2.70
CA LEU A 161 8.32 -3.20 -3.12
C LEU A 161 9.30 -4.37 -3.36
N LEU A 162 9.34 -5.33 -2.46
CA LEU A 162 10.16 -6.54 -2.61
C LEU A 162 9.75 -7.35 -3.85
N GLU A 163 8.44 -7.59 -4.03
CA GLU A 163 7.93 -8.36 -5.17
C GLU A 163 8.23 -7.66 -6.50
N HIS A 164 8.02 -6.35 -6.56
CA HIS A 164 8.35 -5.53 -7.73
C HIS A 164 9.84 -5.59 -8.06
N THR A 165 10.69 -5.30 -7.07
CA THR A 165 12.16 -5.33 -7.24
C THR A 165 12.66 -6.70 -7.65
N LEU A 166 12.12 -7.79 -7.07
CA LEU A 166 12.45 -9.15 -7.46
C LEU A 166 12.08 -9.44 -8.92
N ASN A 167 10.87 -9.05 -9.34
CA ASN A 167 10.42 -9.28 -10.71
C ASN A 167 11.25 -8.50 -11.74
N VAL A 168 11.58 -7.23 -11.46
CA VAL A 168 12.48 -6.42 -12.30
C VAL A 168 13.89 -7.03 -12.35
N THR A 169 14.43 -7.49 -11.22
CA THR A 169 15.75 -8.14 -11.14
C THR A 169 15.79 -9.44 -11.95
N LYS A 170 14.74 -10.25 -11.89
CA LYS A 170 14.60 -11.48 -12.70
C LYS A 170 14.60 -11.17 -14.19
N LEU A 171 13.86 -10.15 -14.59
CA LEU A 171 13.81 -9.69 -15.99
C LEU A 171 15.17 -9.18 -16.45
N CYS A 172 15.84 -8.35 -15.67
CA CYS A 172 17.20 -7.87 -15.95
C CYS A 172 18.21 -9.02 -16.08
N TYR A 173 18.13 -10.02 -15.18
CA TYR A 173 19.00 -11.19 -15.27
C TYR A 173 18.73 -12.03 -16.52
N TYR A 174 17.46 -12.16 -16.94
CA TYR A 174 17.12 -12.80 -18.22
C TYR A 174 17.76 -12.07 -19.40
N TYR A 175 17.70 -10.74 -19.46
CA TYR A 175 18.31 -9.95 -20.53
C TYR A 175 19.85 -10.12 -20.55
N VAL A 176 20.51 -10.13 -19.42
CA VAL A 176 21.96 -10.36 -19.35
C VAL A 176 22.34 -11.70 -19.97
N LYS A 177 21.54 -12.75 -19.78
CA LYS A 177 21.79 -14.05 -20.37
C LYS A 177 21.60 -14.07 -21.89
N GLN A 178 20.64 -13.28 -22.41
CA GLN A 178 20.36 -13.21 -23.84
C GLN A 178 21.33 -12.27 -24.57
N TYR A 179 21.84 -11.26 -23.89
CA TYR A 179 22.66 -10.20 -24.47
C TYR A 179 23.99 -10.06 -23.71
N PRO A 180 25.04 -10.84 -24.09
CA PRO A 180 26.31 -10.89 -23.36
C PRO A 180 27.11 -9.58 -23.35
N PHE A 181 26.75 -8.59 -24.16
CA PHE A 181 27.36 -7.26 -24.16
C PHE A 181 26.87 -6.37 -23.01
N LEU A 182 25.79 -6.75 -22.32
CA LEU A 182 25.28 -6.02 -21.17
C LEU A 182 26.18 -6.27 -19.94
N ASN A 183 26.41 -5.19 -19.19
CA ASN A 183 27.13 -5.33 -17.92
C ASN A 183 26.20 -5.92 -16.86
N LYS A 184 26.39 -7.22 -16.56
CA LYS A 184 25.60 -7.99 -15.61
C LYS A 184 25.48 -7.29 -14.26
N ASP A 185 26.62 -6.93 -13.68
CA ASP A 185 26.68 -6.44 -12.32
C ASP A 185 26.03 -5.06 -12.17
N LEU A 186 26.27 -4.19 -13.16
CA LEU A 186 25.64 -2.87 -13.19
C LEU A 186 24.12 -2.98 -13.36
N LEU A 187 23.64 -3.86 -14.25
CA LEU A 187 22.21 -4.01 -14.51
C LEU A 187 21.47 -4.60 -13.32
N LEU A 188 22.07 -5.61 -12.66
CA LEU A 188 21.47 -6.18 -11.44
C LEU A 188 21.48 -5.16 -10.29
N CYS A 189 22.59 -4.45 -10.10
CA CYS A 189 22.67 -3.42 -9.07
C CYS A 189 21.64 -2.31 -9.31
N ALA A 190 21.49 -1.83 -10.54
CA ALA A 190 20.48 -0.85 -10.90
C ALA A 190 19.06 -1.35 -10.64
N ALA A 191 18.76 -2.61 -10.99
CA ALA A 191 17.47 -3.23 -10.72
C ALA A 191 17.14 -3.34 -9.22
N LEU A 192 18.15 -3.57 -8.37
CA LEU A 192 17.97 -3.65 -6.91
C LEU A 192 17.68 -2.28 -6.26
N PHE A 193 18.19 -1.19 -6.85
CA PHE A 193 18.11 0.14 -6.25
C PHE A 193 17.18 1.12 -6.97
N HIS A 194 16.49 0.74 -8.04
CA HIS A 194 15.74 1.69 -8.88
C HIS A 194 14.57 2.38 -8.18
N ASP A 195 13.99 1.75 -7.14
CA ASP A 195 12.86 2.26 -6.36
C ASP A 195 13.17 2.40 -4.86
N VAL A 196 14.45 2.48 -4.48
CA VAL A 196 14.93 2.53 -3.09
C VAL A 196 15.52 3.89 -2.77
#